data_d1e725f2b8301e13f500593fd5390e67
#
_entry.id   d1e725f2b8301e13f500593fd5390e67
#
_cell.length_a   1.000
_cell.length_b   1.000
_cell.length_c   1.000
_cell.angle_alpha   90.00
_cell.angle_beta   90.00
_cell.angle_gamma   90.00
#
_symmetry.space_group_name_H-M   'P 1'
#
loop_
_entity.id
_entity.type
_entity.pdbx_description
1 polymer ?
#
loop_
_entity_poly.entity_id
_entity_poly.type
_entity_poly.pdbx_seq_one_letter_code
_entity_poly.pdbx_strand_id
1 'polypeptide(L)'
;MNLYQKILDKAPLQNKTRGHEVILIEVEQIGYFIYATTSKGYQVSINLQNETFNCLCPAFWHQRNKKDYVDIPEVEKVPCKHICKLCEKMLEK
;
A
#
# COMPACT_ATOMS: atom_id res chain seq x y z
N MET A 1 6.38 -16.68 5.01
CA MET A 1 5.44 -15.74 4.34
C MET A 1 6.18 -14.45 4.04
N ASN A 2 6.09 -13.95 2.81
CA ASN A 2 6.77 -12.72 2.47
C ASN A 2 5.97 -11.48 2.90
N LEU A 3 6.61 -10.33 2.84
CA LEU A 3 6.01 -9.07 3.30
C LEU A 3 4.73 -8.73 2.52
N TYR A 4 4.72 -8.96 1.21
CA TYR A 4 3.57 -8.60 0.38
C TYR A 4 2.33 -9.38 0.80
N GLN A 5 2.49 -10.65 1.09
CA GLN A 5 1.39 -11.47 1.56
C GLN A 5 0.92 -11.04 2.95
N LYS A 6 1.86 -10.66 3.83
CA LYS A 6 1.51 -10.15 5.16
C LYS A 6 0.66 -8.89 5.06
N ILE A 7 1.01 -7.99 4.14
CA ILE A 7 0.25 -6.76 3.93
C ILE A 7 -1.13 -7.07 3.41
N LEU A 8 -1.22 -7.96 2.42
CA LEU A 8 -2.52 -8.36 1.85
C LEU A 8 -3.41 -9.02 2.89
N ASP A 9 -2.85 -9.80 3.80
CA ASP A 9 -3.61 -10.46 4.85
C ASP A 9 -4.24 -9.47 5.82
N LYS A 10 -3.66 -8.29 5.96
CA LYS A 10 -4.21 -7.23 6.81
C LYS A 10 -5.30 -6.42 6.11
N ALA A 11 -5.38 -6.52 4.79
CA ALA A 11 -6.32 -5.71 4.02
C ALA A 11 -7.72 -6.31 4.08
N PRO A 12 -8.77 -5.46 4.23
CA PRO A 12 -10.14 -5.92 4.07
C PRO A 12 -10.37 -6.51 2.67
N LEU A 13 -11.23 -7.50 2.57
CA LEU A 13 -11.56 -8.11 1.28
C LEU A 13 -12.00 -7.06 0.26
N GLN A 14 -12.75 -6.08 0.71
CA GLN A 14 -13.23 -4.99 -0.13
C GLN A 14 -12.06 -4.25 -0.80
N ASN A 15 -11.00 -3.97 -0.05
CA ASN A 15 -9.84 -3.26 -0.60
C ASN A 15 -9.04 -4.15 -1.55
N LYS A 16 -8.93 -5.44 -1.24
CA LYS A 16 -8.27 -6.38 -2.14
C LYS A 16 -9.02 -6.50 -3.47
N THR A 17 -10.34 -6.57 -3.42
CA THR A 17 -11.16 -6.64 -4.61
C THR A 17 -11.06 -5.36 -5.44
N ARG A 18 -11.13 -4.21 -4.80
CA ARG A 18 -11.00 -2.92 -5.47
C ARG A 18 -9.61 -2.72 -6.06
N GLY A 19 -8.60 -3.36 -5.46
CA GLY A 19 -7.24 -3.30 -5.98
C GLY A 19 -7.13 -3.84 -7.40
N HIS A 20 -7.99 -4.75 -7.80
CA HIS A 20 -7.97 -5.30 -9.15
C HIS A 20 -8.28 -4.23 -10.22
N GLU A 21 -8.95 -3.16 -9.84
CA GLU A 21 -9.31 -2.06 -10.76
C GLU A 21 -8.22 -0.98 -10.81
N VAL A 22 -7.25 -1.04 -9.90
CA VAL A 22 -6.18 -0.04 -9.86
C VAL A 22 -5.19 -0.32 -10.98
N ILE A 23 -4.80 0.74 -11.68
CA ILE A 23 -3.79 0.67 -12.74
C ILE A 23 -2.51 1.34 -12.25
N LEU A 24 -1.43 0.57 -12.21
CA LEU A 24 -0.11 1.10 -11.88
C LEU A 24 0.61 1.42 -13.20
N ILE A 25 0.97 2.69 -13.38
CA ILE A 25 1.66 3.12 -14.60
C ILE A 25 3.17 3.05 -14.47
N GLU A 26 3.68 2.98 -13.25
CA GLU A 26 5.11 2.92 -13.01
C GLU A 26 5.36 2.18 -11.70
N VAL A 27 6.33 1.27 -11.71
CA VAL A 27 6.77 0.56 -10.50
C VAL A 27 8.29 0.55 -10.53
N GLU A 28 8.91 0.99 -9.43
CA GLU A 28 10.37 1.11 -9.34
C GLU A 28 10.83 0.67 -7.96
N GLN A 29 11.97 0.00 -7.89
CA GLN A 29 12.59 -0.38 -6.62
C GLN A 29 13.92 0.35 -6.49
N ILE A 30 14.09 1.07 -5.40
CA ILE A 30 15.32 1.79 -5.09
C ILE A 30 15.74 1.35 -3.68
N GLY A 31 16.80 0.52 -3.58
CA GLY A 31 17.24 -0.02 -2.30
C GLY A 31 16.13 -0.80 -1.62
N TYR A 32 15.77 -0.40 -0.42
CA TYR A 32 14.71 -1.04 0.36
C TYR A 32 13.31 -0.49 0.07
N PHE A 33 13.20 0.47 -0.84
CA PHE A 33 11.91 1.09 -1.14
C PHE A 33 11.38 0.63 -2.48
N ILE A 34 10.09 0.32 -2.51
CA ILE A 34 9.36 0.08 -3.75
C ILE A 34 8.39 1.23 -3.91
N TYR A 35 8.45 1.90 -5.06
CA TYR A 35 7.60 3.03 -5.38
C TYR A 35 6.73 2.70 -6.58
N ALA A 36 5.49 3.12 -6.53
CA ALA A 36 4.59 2.96 -7.66
C ALA A 36 3.75 4.22 -7.80
N THR A 37 3.33 4.50 -9.03
CA THR A 37 2.42 5.60 -9.33
C THR A 37 1.19 5.02 -10.01
N THR A 38 0.00 5.40 -9.54
CA THR A 38 -1.25 4.96 -10.16
C THR A 38 -1.60 5.86 -11.33
N SER A 39 -2.53 5.40 -12.17
CA SER A 39 -3.01 6.18 -13.30
C SER A 39 -3.70 7.49 -12.89
N LYS A 40 -4.13 7.58 -11.63
CA LYS A 40 -4.72 8.80 -11.08
C LYS A 40 -3.72 9.71 -10.40
N GLY A 41 -2.44 9.36 -10.45
CA GLY A 41 -1.36 10.20 -9.90
C GLY A 41 -1.03 9.97 -8.43
N TYR A 42 -1.62 8.97 -7.79
CA TYR A 42 -1.29 8.66 -6.39
C TYR A 42 0.01 7.88 -6.31
N GLN A 43 0.87 8.26 -5.38
CA GLN A 43 2.10 7.53 -5.12
C GLN A 43 1.88 6.49 -4.01
N VAL A 44 2.42 5.31 -4.25
CA VAL A 44 2.36 4.19 -3.30
C VAL A 44 3.79 3.77 -3.00
N SER A 45 4.08 3.46 -1.76
CA SER A 45 5.41 2.99 -1.40
C SER A 45 5.35 1.87 -0.36
N ILE A 46 6.35 0.98 -0.43
CA ILE A 46 6.56 -0.07 0.56
C ILE A 46 8.01 0.02 0.99
N ASN A 47 8.24 0.06 2.31
CA ASN A 47 9.58 0.03 2.87
C ASN A 47 9.85 -1.40 3.33
N LEU A 48 10.73 -2.10 2.61
CA LEU A 48 11.05 -3.50 2.88
C LEU A 48 11.83 -3.69 4.17
N GLN A 49 12.62 -2.71 4.55
CA GLN A 49 13.44 -2.79 5.77
C GLN A 49 12.59 -2.69 7.02
N ASN A 50 11.68 -1.74 7.06
CA ASN A 50 10.82 -1.49 8.22
C ASN A 50 9.50 -2.24 8.15
N GLU A 51 9.22 -2.90 7.02
CA GLU A 51 7.96 -3.62 6.78
C GLU A 51 6.75 -2.69 6.90
N THR A 52 6.87 -1.48 6.35
CA THR A 52 5.81 -0.49 6.37
C THR A 52 5.33 -0.16 4.96
N PHE A 53 4.19 0.50 4.86
CA PHE A 53 3.63 0.91 3.58
C PHE A 53 2.98 2.28 3.69
N ASN A 54 2.87 2.98 2.57
CA ASN A 54 2.28 4.30 2.52
C ASN A 54 1.62 4.53 1.17
N CYS A 55 0.57 5.35 1.17
CA CYS A 55 -0.11 5.74 -0.06
C CYS A 55 -0.64 7.15 0.12
N LEU A 56 -0.58 7.96 -0.93
CA LEU A 56 -1.07 9.34 -0.90
C LEU A 56 -2.53 9.47 -1.33
N CYS A 57 -3.26 8.36 -1.47
CA CYS A 57 -4.67 8.44 -1.81
C CYS A 57 -5.49 8.98 -0.62
N PRO A 58 -6.68 9.58 -0.89
CA PRO A 58 -7.49 10.16 0.17
C PRO A 58 -7.87 9.18 1.28
N ALA A 59 -8.20 7.93 0.93
CA ALA A 59 -8.61 6.94 1.92
C ALA A 59 -7.49 6.65 2.92
N PHE A 60 -6.26 6.47 2.43
CA PHE A 60 -5.12 6.21 3.30
C PHE A 60 -4.68 7.48 4.03
N TRP A 61 -4.75 8.62 3.35
CA TRP A 61 -4.41 9.91 3.92
C TRP A 61 -5.29 10.23 5.13
N HIS A 62 -6.58 9.88 5.09
CA HIS A 62 -7.50 10.05 6.21
C HIS A 62 -7.04 9.28 7.44
N GLN A 63 -6.53 8.06 7.28
CA GLN A 63 -5.99 7.29 8.40
C GLN A 63 -4.82 8.01 9.05
N ARG A 64 -3.94 8.61 8.23
CA ARG A 64 -2.75 9.31 8.73
C ARG A 64 -3.07 10.59 9.47
N ASN A 65 -4.11 11.30 9.05
CA ASN A 65 -4.40 12.66 9.51
C ASN A 65 -5.58 12.76 10.47
N LYS A 66 -6.31 11.69 10.67
CA LYS A 66 -7.36 11.69 11.70
C LYS A 66 -6.69 11.77 13.06
N LYS A 67 -7.26 12.62 13.93
CA LYS A 67 -6.73 12.82 15.25
C LYS A 67 -6.59 11.50 16.03
N ASP A 68 -7.56 10.61 15.82
CA ASP A 68 -7.60 9.31 16.50
C ASP A 68 -6.56 8.32 15.96
N TYR A 69 -5.91 8.66 14.85
CA TYR A 69 -4.94 7.79 14.20
C TYR A 69 -3.51 8.34 14.23
N VAL A 70 -3.28 9.49 14.86
CA VAL A 70 -1.98 10.14 14.88
C VAL A 70 -0.90 9.23 15.47
N ASP A 71 -1.24 8.49 16.51
CA ASP A 71 -0.29 7.64 17.22
C ASP A 71 -0.34 6.18 16.77
N ILE A 72 -1.11 5.86 15.72
CA ILE A 72 -1.19 4.49 15.22
C ILE A 72 0.05 4.18 14.40
N PRO A 73 0.84 3.14 14.78
CA PRO A 73 1.98 2.73 13.97
C PRO A 73 1.59 2.35 12.55
N GLU A 74 2.50 2.56 11.60
CA GLU A 74 2.26 2.20 10.19
C GLU A 74 1.81 0.74 10.04
N VAL A 75 2.38 -0.15 10.86
CA VAL A 75 2.05 -1.57 10.79
C VAL A 75 0.61 -1.89 11.16
N GLU A 76 -0.07 -0.98 11.85
CA GLU A 76 -1.47 -1.17 12.25
C GLU A 76 -2.45 -0.50 11.29
N LYS A 77 -1.96 0.27 10.33
CA LYS A 77 -2.82 0.91 9.35
C LYS A 77 -3.34 -0.11 8.36
N VAL A 78 -4.55 0.13 7.88
CA VAL A 78 -5.18 -0.75 6.91
C VAL A 78 -4.67 -0.43 5.50
N PRO A 79 -4.14 -1.42 4.76
CA PRO A 79 -3.72 -1.20 3.39
C PRO A 79 -4.90 -0.78 2.51
N CYS A 80 -4.73 0.28 1.73
CA CYS A 80 -5.73 0.71 0.77
C CYS A 80 -5.67 -0.14 -0.50
N LYS A 81 -6.63 0.06 -1.41
CA LYS A 81 -6.67 -0.68 -2.67
C LYS A 81 -5.40 -0.55 -3.51
N HIS A 82 -4.75 0.63 -3.45
CA HIS A 82 -3.54 0.87 -4.22
C HIS A 82 -2.35 0.06 -3.68
N ILE A 83 -2.23 -0.02 -2.36
CA ILE A 83 -1.21 -0.84 -1.72
C ILE A 83 -1.45 -2.31 -2.03
N CYS A 84 -2.71 -2.76 -1.99
CA CYS A 84 -3.06 -4.13 -2.36
C CYS A 84 -2.63 -4.46 -3.79
N LYS A 85 -2.88 -3.54 -4.72
CA LYS A 85 -2.48 -3.74 -6.13
C LYS A 85 -0.96 -3.86 -6.26
N LEU A 86 -0.21 -3.02 -5.57
CA LEU A 86 1.24 -3.09 -5.62
C LEU A 86 1.74 -4.42 -5.06
N CYS A 87 1.19 -4.88 -3.94
CA CYS A 87 1.56 -6.16 -3.36
C CYS A 87 1.26 -7.32 -4.32
N GLU A 88 0.10 -7.32 -4.96
CA GLU A 88 -0.24 -8.34 -5.96
C GLU A 88 0.74 -8.31 -7.13
N LYS A 89 1.11 -7.13 -7.59
CA LYS A 89 2.07 -6.96 -8.68
C LYS A 89 3.43 -7.55 -8.30
N MET A 90 3.89 -7.31 -7.08
CA MET A 90 5.17 -7.84 -6.62
C MET A 90 5.14 -9.35 -6.43
N LEU A 91 4.00 -9.91 -6.07
CA LEU A 91 3.85 -11.36 -5.93
C LEU A 91 3.83 -12.10 -7.27
N GLU A 92 3.47 -11.42 -8.35
CA GLU A 92 3.43 -11.99 -9.70
C GLU A 92 4.83 -12.19 -10.32
N LYS A 93 5.83 -11.60 -9.73
CA LYS A 93 7.20 -11.69 -10.26
C LYS A 93 7.90 -12.98 -9.90
#